data_6c8b0db4195d35966891dedefa836001
#
_entry.id   6c8b0db4195d35966891dedefa836001
#
_cell.length_a   1.000
_cell.length_b   1.000
_cell.length_c   1.000
_cell.angle_alpha   90.00
_cell.angle_beta   90.00
_cell.angle_gamma   90.00
#
_symmetry.space_group_name_H-M   'P 1'
#
loop_
_entity.id
_entity.type
_entity.pdbx_description
1 polymer ?
#
loop_
_entity_poly.entity_id
_entity_poly.type
_entity_poly.pdbx_seq_one_letter_code
_entity_poly.pdbx_strand_id
1 'polypeptide(L)'
;MRKLFAICLVLLSVASLVSYAIWTDQRPAGHYLSDLRIRLAINEGQPGERGNLLGIEPELFPTDYQNTERLHRKLAAYLQQARDKGLINPRTVVILPEHIGTWLFASGEKDQLYQAATLDDAMEWLSWSNPLQFITAILGAEGRDRLDDAHLRIKARSMARDYQTLFGGLAREFGVTLVAGSIVLPDPSVEDGQLKVGSGALYNSSLTFGSNGLPLGQPQRQLYPERYQKRYVRTASDAPLNVIDTPAGRLGVLIGSDSWYPENYARLNQSGAQLIAVPAFVIGKAAWSEAWRKPRHSDIDVPTDTPSEGEAWHHLTLTGRAPQSTAQAGISVFMRGQFWNQGVTGQSFASHAGQTIAEPQQENAAAGGARLINLWL
;
A
#
# COMPACT_ATOMS: atom_id res chain seq x y z
N MET A 1 -23.65 25.72 -50.15
CA MET A 1 -24.08 25.40 -48.81
C MET A 1 -23.46 24.09 -48.25
N ARG A 2 -23.61 22.91 -48.92
CA ARG A 2 -23.04 21.63 -48.42
C ARG A 2 -21.53 21.64 -48.17
N LYS A 3 -20.72 22.24 -49.07
CA LYS A 3 -19.25 22.35 -48.90
C LYS A 3 -18.88 23.24 -47.71
N LEU A 4 -19.56 24.37 -47.56
CA LEU A 4 -19.32 25.29 -46.43
C LEU A 4 -19.67 24.60 -45.07
N PHE A 5 -20.79 23.89 -45.05
CA PHE A 5 -21.19 23.11 -43.86
C PHE A 5 -20.17 22.02 -43.52
N ALA A 6 -19.65 21.28 -44.51
CA ALA A 6 -18.63 20.27 -44.31
C ALA A 6 -17.32 20.88 -43.76
N ILE A 7 -16.89 22.04 -44.31
CA ILE A 7 -15.70 22.75 -43.81
C ILE A 7 -15.91 23.22 -42.36
N CYS A 8 -17.06 23.81 -42.03
CA CYS A 8 -17.38 24.21 -40.65
C CYS A 8 -17.40 23.01 -39.68
N LEU A 9 -17.92 21.87 -40.10
CA LEU A 9 -17.94 20.66 -39.29
C LEU A 9 -16.51 20.15 -39.03
N VAL A 10 -15.66 20.13 -40.07
CA VAL A 10 -14.25 19.73 -39.89
C VAL A 10 -13.50 20.69 -38.96
N LEU A 11 -13.67 22.01 -39.16
CA LEU A 11 -13.04 23.00 -38.29
C LEU A 11 -13.50 22.89 -36.86
N LEU A 12 -14.78 22.67 -36.61
CA LEU A 12 -15.33 22.44 -35.30
C LEU A 12 -14.75 21.18 -34.65
N SER A 13 -14.66 20.08 -35.40
CA SER A 13 -14.07 18.83 -34.93
C SER A 13 -12.59 18.98 -34.56
N VAL A 14 -11.83 19.69 -35.43
CA VAL A 14 -10.40 19.98 -35.13
C VAL A 14 -10.26 20.87 -33.91
N ALA A 15 -11.06 21.93 -33.79
CA ALA A 15 -11.05 22.82 -32.63
C ALA A 15 -11.40 22.06 -31.34
N SER A 16 -12.39 21.15 -31.40
CA SER A 16 -12.77 20.31 -30.25
C SER A 16 -11.65 19.35 -29.87
N LEU A 17 -10.98 18.71 -30.83
CA LEU A 17 -9.84 17.82 -30.57
C LEU A 17 -8.65 18.58 -29.96
N VAL A 18 -8.35 19.77 -30.51
CA VAL A 18 -7.27 20.63 -29.97
C VAL A 18 -7.61 21.09 -28.55
N SER A 19 -8.85 21.55 -28.32
CA SER A 19 -9.32 21.94 -26.98
C SER A 19 -9.26 20.78 -26.00
N TYR A 20 -9.64 19.57 -26.42
CA TYR A 20 -9.54 18.38 -25.60
C TYR A 20 -8.09 18.02 -25.30
N ALA A 21 -7.19 18.07 -26.29
CA ALA A 21 -5.76 17.82 -26.07
C ALA A 21 -5.14 18.83 -25.09
N ILE A 22 -5.45 20.13 -25.23
CA ILE A 22 -5.02 21.16 -24.27
C ILE A 22 -5.57 20.88 -22.88
N TRP A 23 -6.86 20.53 -22.79
CA TRP A 23 -7.48 20.19 -21.51
C TRP A 23 -6.82 18.97 -20.86
N THR A 24 -6.43 17.92 -21.62
CA THR A 24 -5.75 16.74 -21.05
C THR A 24 -4.38 17.07 -20.45
N ASP A 25 -3.68 18.08 -20.95
CA ASP A 25 -2.36 18.49 -20.46
C ASP A 25 -2.41 19.40 -19.23
N GLN A 26 -3.55 20.05 -18.97
CA GLN A 26 -3.68 20.96 -17.83
C GLN A 26 -3.81 20.18 -16.51
N ARG A 27 -2.93 20.44 -15.58
CA ARG A 27 -2.89 19.83 -14.23
C ARG A 27 -2.79 20.92 -13.17
N PRO A 28 -3.90 21.60 -12.83
CA PRO A 28 -3.88 22.66 -11.83
C PRO A 28 -3.47 22.09 -10.47
N ALA A 29 -2.63 22.82 -9.74
CA ALA A 29 -2.22 22.45 -8.39
C ALA A 29 -3.34 22.84 -7.41
N GLY A 30 -3.95 21.85 -6.78
CA GLY A 30 -4.92 22.05 -5.72
C GLY A 30 -4.27 22.50 -4.41
N HIS A 31 -4.98 23.32 -3.63
CA HIS A 31 -4.59 23.70 -2.28
C HIS A 31 -5.15 22.70 -1.27
N TYR A 32 -4.27 22.04 -0.50
CA TYR A 32 -4.66 21.08 0.54
C TYR A 32 -3.65 21.11 1.69
N LEU A 33 -4.16 21.11 2.93
CA LEU A 33 -3.35 21.03 4.13
C LEU A 33 -3.39 19.58 4.67
N SER A 34 -2.27 18.88 4.56
CA SER A 34 -2.11 17.56 5.13
C SER A 34 -1.98 17.61 6.65
N ASP A 35 -2.61 16.69 7.36
CA ASP A 35 -2.37 16.51 8.79
C ASP A 35 -1.02 15.81 9.00
N LEU A 36 -0.09 16.52 9.63
CA LEU A 36 1.28 16.05 9.88
C LEU A 36 1.51 15.61 11.33
N ARG A 37 0.47 15.62 12.17
CA ARG A 37 0.59 15.18 13.56
C ARG A 37 0.88 13.69 13.64
N ILE A 38 1.59 13.30 14.71
CA ILE A 38 1.79 11.90 15.07
C ILE A 38 1.35 11.64 16.49
N ARG A 39 0.95 10.39 16.74
CA ARG A 39 0.77 9.83 18.07
C ARG A 39 1.58 8.55 18.18
N LEU A 40 2.38 8.41 19.24
CA LEU A 40 3.05 7.13 19.55
C LEU A 40 2.02 6.24 20.24
N ALA A 41 1.48 5.29 19.47
CA ALA A 41 0.41 4.40 19.92
C ALA A 41 0.96 3.21 20.71
N ILE A 42 2.07 2.64 20.24
CA ILE A 42 2.78 1.53 20.87
C ILE A 42 4.27 1.89 20.92
N ASN A 43 4.88 1.69 22.08
CA ASN A 43 6.34 1.76 22.25
C ASN A 43 6.76 0.67 23.23
N GLU A 44 7.14 -0.49 22.70
CA GLU A 44 7.42 -1.69 23.48
C GLU A 44 8.89 -2.05 23.39
N GLY A 45 9.42 -2.63 24.49
CA GLY A 45 10.82 -3.00 24.63
C GLY A 45 11.70 -1.81 25.03
N GLN A 46 13.00 -2.00 24.92
CA GLN A 46 14.03 -0.99 25.26
C GLN A 46 15.01 -0.83 24.11
N PRO A 47 15.50 0.39 23.86
CA PRO A 47 16.53 0.62 22.87
C PRO A 47 17.75 -0.30 23.09
N GLY A 48 18.16 -1.03 22.06
CA GLY A 48 19.24 -1.99 22.11
C GLY A 48 20.03 -2.05 20.79
N GLU A 49 21.03 -2.94 20.76
CA GLU A 49 21.91 -3.10 19.61
C GLU A 49 21.20 -3.73 18.39
N ARG A 50 20.05 -4.37 18.57
CA ARG A 50 19.33 -5.06 17.48
C ARG A 50 18.44 -4.12 16.65
N GLY A 51 18.21 -2.88 17.13
CA GLY A 51 17.34 -1.92 16.46
C GLY A 51 15.86 -2.12 16.78
N ASN A 52 14.98 -1.78 15.85
CA ASN A 52 13.53 -1.81 16.06
C ASN A 52 12.76 -2.01 14.76
N LEU A 53 11.50 -2.45 14.89
CA LEU A 53 10.47 -2.34 13.88
C LEU A 53 9.63 -1.09 14.17
N LEU A 54 9.49 -0.20 13.18
CA LEU A 54 8.71 1.03 13.30
C LEU A 54 7.59 1.04 12.26
N GLY A 55 6.37 0.74 12.68
CA GLY A 55 5.18 0.88 11.85
C GLY A 55 4.68 2.32 11.82
N ILE A 56 4.35 2.78 10.63
CA ILE A 56 3.64 4.06 10.43
C ILE A 56 2.26 3.74 9.91
N GLU A 57 1.24 3.96 10.74
CA GLU A 57 -0.18 3.89 10.39
C GLU A 57 -0.66 5.30 9.99
N PRO A 58 -0.55 5.68 8.71
CA PRO A 58 -0.89 7.02 8.27
C PRO A 58 -2.40 7.16 8.09
N GLU A 59 -2.91 8.38 8.28
CA GLU A 59 -4.22 8.78 7.79
C GLU A 59 -4.05 9.48 6.44
N LEU A 60 -4.58 8.88 5.37
CA LEU A 60 -4.38 9.33 3.99
C LEU A 60 -5.72 9.54 3.26
N PHE A 61 -5.67 10.51 2.34
CA PHE A 61 -6.79 10.90 1.49
C PHE A 61 -6.31 11.04 0.04
N PRO A 62 -7.19 10.99 -0.98
CA PRO A 62 -6.80 11.19 -2.38
C PRO A 62 -5.97 12.43 -2.62
N THR A 63 -6.27 13.53 -1.90
CA THR A 63 -5.56 14.81 -2.00
C THR A 63 -4.11 14.75 -1.51
N ASP A 64 -3.74 13.80 -0.65
CA ASP A 64 -2.34 13.57 -0.27
C ASP A 64 -1.50 13.06 -1.45
N TYR A 65 -2.15 12.46 -2.44
CA TYR A 65 -1.55 11.90 -3.65
C TYR A 65 -1.56 12.85 -4.84
N GLN A 66 -1.96 14.13 -4.70
CA GLN A 66 -1.97 15.08 -5.82
C GLN A 66 -0.63 15.21 -6.54
N ASN A 67 0.47 15.04 -5.82
CA ASN A 67 1.80 14.86 -6.38
C ASN A 67 2.69 14.09 -5.40
N THR A 68 3.75 13.47 -5.92
CA THR A 68 4.68 12.67 -5.13
C THR A 68 5.39 13.45 -4.05
N GLU A 69 5.68 14.75 -4.28
CA GLU A 69 6.33 15.63 -3.30
C GLU A 69 5.46 15.89 -2.07
N ARG A 70 4.13 15.97 -2.25
CA ARG A 70 3.19 16.15 -1.13
C ARG A 70 3.16 14.92 -0.24
N LEU A 71 3.04 13.73 -0.84
CA LEU A 71 3.07 12.47 -0.10
C LEU A 71 4.44 12.28 0.57
N HIS A 72 5.54 12.59 -0.13
CA HIS A 72 6.88 12.58 0.45
C HIS A 72 6.97 13.47 1.68
N ARG A 73 6.58 14.76 1.58
CA ARG A 73 6.62 15.69 2.71
C ARG A 73 5.81 15.21 3.91
N LYS A 74 4.64 14.61 3.66
CA LYS A 74 3.79 14.07 4.72
C LYS A 74 4.48 12.90 5.44
N LEU A 75 4.98 11.91 4.71
CA LEU A 75 5.66 10.75 5.28
C LEU A 75 7.02 11.13 5.91
N ALA A 76 7.76 12.05 5.28
CA ALA A 76 9.00 12.58 5.83
C ALA A 76 8.76 13.31 7.16
N ALA A 77 7.67 14.09 7.28
CA ALA A 77 7.31 14.74 8.54
C ALA A 77 7.01 13.73 9.65
N TYR A 78 6.37 12.61 9.34
CA TYR A 78 6.15 11.53 10.32
C TYR A 78 7.46 10.87 10.75
N LEU A 79 8.34 10.57 9.79
CA LEU A 79 9.66 9.99 10.07
C LEU A 79 10.57 10.98 10.84
N GLN A 80 10.51 12.28 10.52
CA GLN A 80 11.29 13.28 11.27
C GLN A 80 10.83 13.35 12.73
N GLN A 81 9.52 13.36 12.99
CA GLN A 81 9.02 13.34 14.34
C GLN A 81 9.35 12.02 15.08
N ALA A 82 9.39 10.88 14.37
CA ALA A 82 9.88 9.62 14.93
C ALA A 82 11.37 9.70 15.28
N ARG A 83 12.19 10.34 14.44
CA ARG A 83 13.61 10.60 14.71
C ARG A 83 13.79 11.50 15.93
N ASP A 84 13.01 12.57 16.04
CA ASP A 84 13.05 13.50 17.15
C ASP A 84 12.67 12.84 18.49
N LYS A 85 11.88 11.76 18.44
CA LYS A 85 11.53 10.91 19.59
C LYS A 85 12.57 9.80 19.86
N GLY A 86 13.65 9.74 19.10
CA GLY A 86 14.69 8.72 19.25
C GLY A 86 14.32 7.33 18.75
N LEU A 87 13.27 7.21 17.91
CA LEU A 87 12.79 5.93 17.38
C LEU A 87 13.48 5.50 16.09
N ILE A 88 14.38 6.33 15.53
CA ILE A 88 15.10 6.01 14.29
C ILE A 88 16.60 5.91 14.57
N ASN A 89 17.16 4.78 14.15
CA ASN A 89 18.60 4.50 14.14
C ASN A 89 18.97 3.70 12.87
N PRO A 90 20.24 3.45 12.57
CA PRO A 90 20.66 2.73 11.35
C PRO A 90 20.16 1.28 11.23
N ARG A 91 19.64 0.70 12.30
CA ARG A 91 19.04 -0.65 12.31
C ARG A 91 17.51 -0.62 12.37
N THR A 92 16.89 0.54 12.23
CA THR A 92 15.43 0.65 12.17
C THR A 92 14.90 0.08 10.86
N VAL A 93 13.89 -0.78 10.96
CA VAL A 93 13.07 -1.20 9.82
C VAL A 93 11.73 -0.49 9.92
N VAL A 94 11.47 0.39 8.96
CA VAL A 94 10.19 1.10 8.84
C VAL A 94 9.22 0.28 8.00
N ILE A 95 7.97 0.15 8.43
CA ILE A 95 6.93 -0.58 7.72
C ILE A 95 5.77 0.36 7.42
N LEU A 96 5.35 0.40 6.15
CA LEU A 96 4.19 1.12 5.64
C LEU A 96 3.05 0.16 5.28
N PRO A 97 1.79 0.63 5.22
CA PRO A 97 0.64 -0.24 5.01
C PRO A 97 0.46 -0.72 3.58
N GLU A 98 -0.34 -1.76 3.40
CA GLU A 98 -0.79 -2.27 2.10
C GLU A 98 -1.48 -1.18 1.27
N HIS A 99 -1.33 -1.23 -0.04
CA HIS A 99 -1.90 -0.31 -1.04
C HIS A 99 -1.42 1.15 -0.97
N ILE A 100 -0.50 1.51 -0.08
CA ILE A 100 0.01 2.89 -0.02
C ILE A 100 0.59 3.35 -1.36
N GLY A 101 1.20 2.44 -2.12
CA GLY A 101 1.72 2.71 -3.47
C GLY A 101 0.65 2.66 -4.57
N THR A 102 -0.45 1.92 -4.35
CA THR A 102 -1.49 1.75 -5.37
C THR A 102 -2.18 3.08 -5.69
N TRP A 103 -2.41 3.93 -4.69
CA TRP A 103 -3.06 5.24 -4.87
C TRP A 103 -2.20 6.27 -5.63
N LEU A 104 -0.95 5.94 -5.96
CA LEU A 104 -0.10 6.78 -6.82
C LEU A 104 -0.65 6.96 -8.23
N PHE A 105 -1.67 6.19 -8.64
CA PHE A 105 -2.38 6.45 -9.88
C PHE A 105 -2.99 7.85 -9.91
N ALA A 106 -3.35 8.40 -8.76
CA ALA A 106 -3.91 9.74 -8.63
C ALA A 106 -2.85 10.86 -8.79
N SER A 107 -1.55 10.53 -8.73
CA SER A 107 -0.48 11.55 -8.78
C SER A 107 -0.46 12.29 -10.10
N GLY A 108 -0.47 13.63 -10.02
CA GLY A 108 -0.45 14.51 -11.19
C GLY A 108 -1.74 14.46 -12.01
N GLU A 109 -2.88 14.13 -11.42
CA GLU A 109 -4.17 14.11 -12.08
C GLU A 109 -4.95 15.42 -11.90
N LYS A 110 -6.08 15.52 -12.58
CA LYS A 110 -6.97 16.70 -12.57
C LYS A 110 -7.76 16.81 -11.27
N ASP A 111 -8.15 18.02 -10.90
CA ASP A 111 -8.94 18.29 -9.69
C ASP A 111 -10.24 17.49 -9.64
N GLN A 112 -10.89 17.24 -10.79
CA GLN A 112 -12.10 16.45 -10.88
C GLN A 112 -11.94 15.03 -10.31
N LEU A 113 -10.76 14.42 -10.49
CA LEU A 113 -10.46 13.10 -9.93
C LEU A 113 -10.53 13.14 -8.39
N TYR A 114 -9.93 14.14 -7.76
CA TYR A 114 -9.91 14.24 -6.29
C TYR A 114 -11.25 14.63 -5.70
N GLN A 115 -12.08 15.35 -6.46
CA GLN A 115 -13.42 15.83 -6.08
C GLN A 115 -14.53 14.83 -6.44
N ALA A 116 -14.20 13.73 -7.10
CA ALA A 116 -15.17 12.70 -7.47
C ALA A 116 -15.91 12.16 -6.23
N ALA A 117 -17.17 11.83 -6.39
CA ALA A 117 -17.99 11.31 -5.28
C ALA A 117 -17.64 9.86 -4.93
N THR A 118 -17.30 9.08 -5.93
CA THR A 118 -16.97 7.65 -5.79
C THR A 118 -15.61 7.33 -6.42
N LEU A 119 -15.05 6.18 -6.04
CA LEU A 119 -13.84 5.66 -6.69
C LEU A 119 -14.08 5.39 -8.18
N ASP A 120 -15.26 4.89 -8.54
CA ASP A 120 -15.61 4.60 -9.93
C ASP A 120 -15.62 5.89 -10.77
N ASP A 121 -16.24 6.97 -10.26
CA ASP A 121 -16.20 8.29 -10.91
C ASP A 121 -14.74 8.81 -11.06
N ALA A 122 -13.92 8.61 -10.04
CA ALA A 122 -12.51 9.00 -10.10
C ALA A 122 -11.75 8.22 -11.19
N MET A 123 -12.03 6.92 -11.36
CA MET A 123 -11.45 6.09 -12.42
C MET A 123 -11.94 6.49 -13.82
N GLU A 124 -13.19 6.93 -13.95
CA GLU A 124 -13.68 7.52 -15.20
C GLU A 124 -12.91 8.79 -15.54
N TRP A 125 -12.74 9.71 -14.59
CA TRP A 125 -11.91 10.91 -14.80
C TRP A 125 -10.47 10.58 -15.17
N LEU A 126 -9.87 9.54 -14.56
CA LEU A 126 -8.55 9.04 -14.92
C LEU A 126 -8.50 8.62 -16.41
N SER A 127 -9.50 7.89 -16.87
CA SER A 127 -9.60 7.44 -18.25
C SER A 127 -9.78 8.61 -19.23
N TRP A 128 -10.67 9.55 -18.91
CA TRP A 128 -10.89 10.74 -19.75
C TRP A 128 -9.67 11.65 -19.84
N SER A 129 -8.90 11.75 -18.76
CA SER A 129 -7.68 12.58 -18.75
C SER A 129 -6.45 11.88 -19.33
N ASN A 130 -6.51 10.57 -19.58
CA ASN A 130 -5.40 9.77 -20.14
C ASN A 130 -5.89 8.83 -21.27
N PRO A 131 -6.53 9.34 -22.34
CA PRO A 131 -7.26 8.52 -23.32
C PRO A 131 -6.40 7.52 -24.08
N LEU A 132 -5.18 7.88 -24.48
CA LEU A 132 -4.29 6.98 -25.21
C LEU A 132 -3.78 5.85 -24.32
N GLN A 133 -3.43 6.17 -23.07
CA GLN A 133 -3.01 5.18 -22.08
C GLN A 133 -4.17 4.23 -21.75
N PHE A 134 -5.40 4.75 -21.64
CA PHE A 134 -6.57 3.92 -21.37
C PHE A 134 -6.85 2.94 -22.51
N ILE A 135 -6.80 3.38 -23.78
CA ILE A 135 -6.96 2.49 -24.95
C ILE A 135 -5.91 1.37 -24.91
N THR A 136 -4.65 1.72 -24.64
CA THR A 136 -3.57 0.74 -24.54
C THR A 136 -3.79 -0.21 -23.37
N ALA A 137 -4.25 0.30 -22.23
CA ALA A 137 -4.50 -0.46 -21.02
C ALA A 137 -5.65 -1.48 -21.21
N ILE A 138 -6.78 -1.07 -21.83
CA ILE A 138 -7.92 -1.97 -22.06
C ILE A 138 -7.60 -3.10 -23.04
N LEU A 139 -6.72 -2.84 -24.00
CA LEU A 139 -6.25 -3.87 -24.94
C LEU A 139 -5.34 -4.90 -24.25
N GLY A 140 -4.54 -4.47 -23.26
CA GLY A 140 -3.65 -5.32 -22.47
C GLY A 140 -4.28 -5.88 -21.19
N ALA A 141 -5.55 -5.59 -20.90
CA ALA A 141 -6.21 -6.05 -19.68
C ALA A 141 -6.48 -7.56 -19.70
N GLU A 142 -6.05 -8.27 -18.63
CA GLU A 142 -6.15 -9.72 -18.47
C GLU A 142 -7.05 -10.13 -17.28
N GLY A 143 -7.42 -9.21 -16.40
CA GLY A 143 -8.23 -9.45 -15.22
C GLY A 143 -9.64 -9.96 -15.54
N ARG A 144 -10.33 -10.53 -14.55
CA ARG A 144 -11.74 -10.92 -14.67
C ARG A 144 -12.63 -9.72 -14.95
N ASP A 145 -12.30 -8.60 -14.32
CA ASP A 145 -12.86 -7.28 -14.62
C ASP A 145 -11.82 -6.51 -15.44
N ARG A 146 -12.06 -6.43 -16.75
CA ARG A 146 -11.14 -5.80 -17.68
C ARG A 146 -11.07 -4.29 -17.50
N LEU A 147 -12.13 -3.67 -17.00
CA LEU A 147 -12.18 -2.23 -16.78
C LEU A 147 -11.35 -1.86 -15.55
N ASP A 148 -11.55 -2.56 -14.43
CA ASP A 148 -10.75 -2.37 -13.22
C ASP A 148 -9.25 -2.63 -13.49
N ASP A 149 -8.95 -3.71 -14.24
CA ASP A 149 -7.57 -4.02 -14.66
C ASP A 149 -6.99 -2.89 -15.51
N ALA A 150 -7.72 -2.40 -16.51
CA ALA A 150 -7.27 -1.32 -17.38
C ALA A 150 -7.00 -0.03 -16.60
N HIS A 151 -7.87 0.36 -15.69
CA HIS A 151 -7.70 1.55 -14.85
C HIS A 151 -6.36 1.53 -14.09
N LEU A 152 -6.00 0.40 -13.48
CA LEU A 152 -4.73 0.27 -12.75
C LEU A 152 -3.51 0.23 -13.68
N ARG A 153 -3.69 -0.12 -14.97
CA ARG A 153 -2.60 -0.12 -15.96
C ARG A 153 -2.31 1.25 -16.56
N ILE A 154 -3.28 2.18 -16.59
CA ILE A 154 -3.13 3.49 -17.25
C ILE A 154 -1.81 4.16 -16.85
N LYS A 155 -1.46 4.13 -15.57
CA LYS A 155 -0.29 4.82 -15.01
C LYS A 155 0.78 3.88 -14.44
N ALA A 156 0.73 2.59 -14.74
CA ALA A 156 1.60 1.59 -14.11
C ALA A 156 3.09 1.95 -14.17
N ARG A 157 3.58 2.47 -15.31
CA ARG A 157 5.00 2.87 -15.47
C ARG A 157 5.37 4.09 -14.62
N SER A 158 4.50 5.10 -14.57
CA SER A 158 4.75 6.26 -13.71
C SER A 158 4.63 5.88 -12.24
N MET A 159 3.63 5.08 -11.87
CA MET A 159 3.47 4.57 -10.50
C MET A 159 4.71 3.81 -10.02
N ALA A 160 5.27 2.91 -10.83
CA ALA A 160 6.48 2.17 -10.46
C ALA A 160 7.68 3.10 -10.22
N ARG A 161 7.90 4.07 -11.09
CA ARG A 161 8.95 5.08 -10.95
C ARG A 161 8.74 5.96 -9.72
N ASP A 162 7.52 6.46 -9.53
CA ASP A 162 7.15 7.34 -8.42
C ASP A 162 7.25 6.60 -7.09
N TYR A 163 6.83 5.33 -7.04
CA TYR A 163 6.97 4.45 -5.89
C TYR A 163 8.44 4.27 -5.48
N GLN A 164 9.31 3.93 -6.42
CA GLN A 164 10.74 3.77 -6.13
C GLN A 164 11.38 5.10 -5.72
N THR A 165 11.08 6.19 -6.42
CA THR A 165 11.64 7.52 -6.11
C THR A 165 11.21 7.97 -4.72
N LEU A 166 9.93 7.84 -4.39
CA LEU A 166 9.37 8.25 -3.11
C LEU A 166 9.92 7.41 -1.96
N PHE A 167 9.72 6.10 -2.01
CA PHE A 167 10.04 5.24 -0.87
C PHE A 167 11.52 4.94 -0.76
N GLY A 168 12.23 4.75 -1.88
CA GLY A 168 13.68 4.69 -1.88
C GLY A 168 14.32 6.01 -1.44
N GLY A 169 13.73 7.15 -1.82
CA GLY A 169 14.11 8.47 -1.35
C GLY A 169 14.01 8.59 0.17
N LEU A 170 12.87 8.21 0.76
CA LEU A 170 12.66 8.22 2.22
C LEU A 170 13.62 7.28 2.95
N ALA A 171 13.82 6.06 2.45
CA ALA A 171 14.77 5.11 3.04
C ALA A 171 16.18 5.71 3.13
N ARG A 172 16.64 6.36 2.06
CA ARG A 172 17.97 7.02 1.99
C ARG A 172 18.03 8.27 2.88
N GLU A 173 17.00 9.13 2.86
CA GLU A 173 16.94 10.36 3.64
C GLU A 173 17.02 10.10 5.14
N PHE A 174 16.33 9.04 5.60
CA PHE A 174 16.28 8.68 7.01
C PHE A 174 17.33 7.62 7.40
N GLY A 175 18.07 7.05 6.45
CA GLY A 175 19.09 6.05 6.71
C GLY A 175 18.54 4.74 7.29
N VAL A 176 17.33 4.34 6.88
CA VAL A 176 16.60 3.17 7.40
C VAL A 176 16.37 2.11 6.32
N THR A 177 16.09 0.89 6.74
CA THR A 177 15.43 -0.08 5.87
C THR A 177 13.93 0.25 5.84
N LEU A 178 13.30 0.26 4.65
CA LEU A 178 11.90 0.63 4.51
C LEU A 178 11.13 -0.41 3.69
N VAL A 179 10.17 -1.08 4.33
CA VAL A 179 9.14 -1.90 3.67
C VAL A 179 8.07 -0.93 3.17
N ALA A 180 8.00 -0.73 1.86
CA ALA A 180 7.20 0.34 1.24
C ALA A 180 5.70 0.01 1.10
N GLY A 181 5.17 -0.77 2.03
CA GLY A 181 3.79 -1.22 1.96
C GLY A 181 3.55 -2.09 0.73
N SER A 182 2.51 -1.78 -0.07
CA SER A 182 2.33 -2.47 -1.35
C SER A 182 1.81 -1.56 -2.46
N ILE A 183 1.93 -2.06 -3.69
CA ILE A 183 1.49 -1.43 -4.93
C ILE A 183 0.97 -2.49 -5.91
N VAL A 184 -0.10 -2.18 -6.63
CA VAL A 184 -0.62 -3.04 -7.70
C VAL A 184 0.00 -2.63 -9.04
N LEU A 185 0.75 -3.55 -9.64
CA LEU A 185 1.45 -3.33 -10.90
C LEU A 185 1.37 -4.56 -11.82
N PRO A 186 1.44 -4.38 -13.15
CA PRO A 186 1.53 -5.49 -14.10
C PRO A 186 2.93 -6.10 -14.04
N ASP A 187 2.98 -7.37 -13.68
CA ASP A 187 4.18 -8.22 -13.66
C ASP A 187 5.46 -7.51 -13.19
N PRO A 188 5.48 -6.98 -11.93
CA PRO A 188 6.59 -6.18 -11.44
C PRO A 188 7.84 -7.02 -11.22
N SER A 189 9.01 -6.46 -11.58
CA SER A 189 10.35 -7.02 -11.37
C SER A 189 11.35 -5.92 -11.01
N VAL A 190 12.47 -6.29 -10.42
CA VAL A 190 13.62 -5.40 -10.23
C VAL A 190 14.73 -5.84 -11.18
N GLU A 191 15.14 -4.92 -12.06
CA GLU A 191 16.21 -5.10 -13.02
C GLU A 191 17.18 -3.92 -12.90
N ASP A 192 18.46 -4.22 -12.73
CA ASP A 192 19.52 -3.20 -12.55
C ASP A 192 19.22 -2.20 -11.42
N GLY A 193 18.61 -2.70 -10.31
CA GLY A 193 18.22 -1.87 -9.17
C GLY A 193 17.01 -0.96 -9.42
N GLN A 194 16.26 -1.18 -10.50
CA GLN A 194 15.07 -0.42 -10.85
C GLN A 194 13.82 -1.29 -10.89
N LEU A 195 12.75 -0.79 -10.29
CA LEU A 195 11.43 -1.40 -10.39
C LEU A 195 10.89 -1.21 -11.82
N LYS A 196 10.65 -2.30 -12.50
CA LYS A 196 10.07 -2.37 -13.85
C LYS A 196 8.66 -2.95 -13.81
N VAL A 197 7.90 -2.66 -14.84
CA VAL A 197 6.58 -3.25 -15.08
C VAL A 197 6.60 -4.01 -16.39
N GLY A 198 6.05 -5.21 -16.37
CA GLY A 198 5.86 -6.02 -17.56
C GLY A 198 4.52 -5.75 -18.25
N SER A 199 4.13 -6.67 -19.13
CA SER A 199 2.83 -6.67 -19.83
C SER A 199 1.84 -7.70 -19.28
N GLY A 200 2.27 -8.56 -18.34
CA GLY A 200 1.49 -9.66 -17.78
C GLY A 200 0.39 -9.20 -16.80
N ALA A 201 -0.10 -10.12 -15.99
CA ALA A 201 -1.17 -9.87 -15.04
C ALA A 201 -0.79 -8.84 -13.95
N LEU A 202 -1.80 -8.24 -13.34
CA LEU A 202 -1.62 -7.37 -12.19
C LEU A 202 -1.33 -8.19 -10.93
N TYR A 203 -0.34 -7.78 -10.17
CA TYR A 203 -0.01 -8.32 -8.85
C TYR A 203 0.04 -7.21 -7.81
N ASN A 204 -0.55 -7.46 -6.64
CA ASN A 204 -0.27 -6.66 -5.46
C ASN A 204 1.10 -7.09 -4.92
N SER A 205 2.03 -6.16 -4.83
CA SER A 205 3.42 -6.47 -4.53
C SER A 205 4.04 -5.48 -3.57
N SER A 206 4.91 -5.96 -2.69
CA SER A 206 5.68 -5.16 -1.75
C SER A 206 7.16 -5.17 -2.12
N LEU A 207 7.81 -4.01 -2.02
CA LEU A 207 9.25 -3.89 -2.21
C LEU A 207 9.89 -3.27 -0.97
N THR A 208 11.03 -3.81 -0.57
CA THR A 208 11.82 -3.28 0.54
C THR A 208 13.00 -2.51 -0.01
N PHE A 209 13.27 -1.34 0.56
CA PHE A 209 14.41 -0.48 0.21
C PHE A 209 15.43 -0.46 1.34
N GLY A 210 16.69 -0.56 0.99
CA GLY A 210 17.79 -0.38 1.93
C GLY A 210 18.05 1.10 2.26
N SER A 211 18.88 1.36 3.25
CA SER A 211 19.26 2.71 3.67
C SER A 211 20.00 3.54 2.59
N ASN A 212 20.45 2.90 1.52
CA ASN A 212 20.98 3.55 0.32
C ASN A 212 19.88 3.95 -0.70
N GLY A 213 18.63 3.62 -0.43
CA GLY A 213 17.48 3.88 -1.31
C GLY A 213 17.28 2.90 -2.46
N LEU A 214 18.10 1.83 -2.52
CA LEU A 214 17.98 0.81 -3.56
C LEU A 214 17.08 -0.35 -3.10
N PRO A 215 16.39 -1.02 -4.02
CA PRO A 215 15.62 -2.21 -3.73
C PRO A 215 16.48 -3.33 -3.14
N LEU A 216 15.96 -4.04 -2.15
CA LEU A 216 16.52 -5.24 -1.58
C LEU A 216 15.79 -6.47 -2.15
N GLY A 217 16.32 -7.02 -3.25
CA GLY A 217 15.75 -8.19 -3.91
C GLY A 217 14.58 -7.89 -4.86
N GLN A 218 13.77 -8.91 -5.15
CA GLN A 218 12.62 -8.84 -6.02
C GLN A 218 11.35 -8.44 -5.25
N PRO A 219 10.33 -7.84 -5.91
CA PRO A 219 9.06 -7.55 -5.26
C PRO A 219 8.42 -8.84 -4.72
N GLN A 220 8.01 -8.82 -3.45
CA GLN A 220 7.18 -9.87 -2.87
C GLN A 220 5.77 -9.73 -3.42
N ARG A 221 5.26 -10.72 -4.14
CA ARG A 221 3.88 -10.75 -4.65
C ARG A 221 2.95 -11.31 -3.57
N GLN A 222 1.74 -10.75 -3.47
CA GLN A 222 0.70 -11.29 -2.60
C GLN A 222 0.27 -12.67 -3.09
N LEU A 223 0.28 -13.65 -2.19
CA LEU A 223 0.00 -15.04 -2.51
C LEU A 223 -1.50 -15.32 -2.57
N TYR A 224 -2.25 -14.75 -1.61
CA TYR A 224 -3.68 -15.00 -1.41
C TYR A 224 -4.47 -13.69 -1.36
N PRO A 225 -4.65 -12.98 -2.50
CA PRO A 225 -5.43 -11.75 -2.53
C PRO A 225 -6.85 -11.94 -2.00
N GLU A 226 -7.40 -10.94 -1.37
CA GLU A 226 -8.78 -10.95 -0.90
C GLU A 226 -9.80 -10.98 -2.05
N ARG A 227 -11.06 -11.28 -1.72
CA ARG A 227 -12.11 -11.47 -2.73
C ARG A 227 -12.30 -10.26 -3.64
N TYR A 228 -12.24 -9.05 -3.10
CA TYR A 228 -12.41 -7.83 -3.89
C TYR A 228 -11.22 -7.59 -4.83
N GLN A 229 -10.01 -7.92 -4.39
CA GLN A 229 -8.78 -7.81 -5.18
C GLN A 229 -8.75 -8.81 -6.35
N LYS A 230 -9.30 -10.02 -6.16
CA LYS A 230 -9.33 -11.09 -7.19
C LYS A 230 -10.09 -10.73 -8.47
N ARG A 231 -10.76 -9.59 -8.52
CA ARG A 231 -11.38 -9.07 -9.75
C ARG A 231 -10.31 -8.64 -10.75
N TYR A 232 -9.21 -8.05 -10.29
CA TYR A 232 -8.14 -7.48 -11.09
C TYR A 232 -6.74 -8.01 -10.74
N VAL A 233 -6.47 -8.41 -9.50
CA VAL A 233 -5.17 -8.97 -9.07
C VAL A 233 -5.14 -10.47 -9.24
N ARG A 234 -4.03 -10.98 -9.79
CA ARG A 234 -3.77 -12.42 -9.91
C ARG A 234 -3.21 -12.96 -8.61
N THR A 235 -3.68 -14.14 -8.21
CA THR A 235 -3.11 -14.95 -7.14
C THR A 235 -1.71 -15.43 -7.54
N ALA A 236 -0.76 -15.35 -6.61
CA ALA A 236 0.63 -15.78 -6.82
C ALA A 236 1.04 -16.85 -5.81
N SER A 237 0.15 -17.86 -5.56
CA SER A 237 0.36 -18.90 -4.53
C SER A 237 1.71 -19.63 -4.63
N ASP A 238 2.22 -19.78 -5.85
CA ASP A 238 3.49 -20.47 -6.12
C ASP A 238 4.72 -19.55 -6.08
N ALA A 239 4.51 -18.23 -5.89
CA ALA A 239 5.62 -17.30 -5.80
C ALA A 239 6.49 -17.58 -4.55
N PRO A 240 7.82 -17.36 -4.64
CA PRO A 240 8.69 -17.51 -3.49
C PRO A 240 8.34 -16.49 -2.41
N LEU A 241 8.45 -16.90 -1.14
CA LEU A 241 8.51 -16.00 -0.01
C LEU A 241 9.96 -15.68 0.27
N ASN A 242 10.36 -14.46 -0.06
CA ASN A 242 11.74 -14.03 0.09
C ASN A 242 11.99 -13.56 1.52
N VAL A 243 13.14 -13.95 2.08
CA VAL A 243 13.66 -13.38 3.33
C VAL A 243 14.79 -12.43 2.99
N ILE A 244 14.70 -11.22 3.54
CA ILE A 244 15.61 -10.10 3.23
C ILE A 244 16.52 -9.89 4.42
N ASP A 245 17.83 -9.85 4.18
CA ASP A 245 18.81 -9.48 5.20
C ASP A 245 18.73 -7.98 5.47
N THR A 246 18.47 -7.61 6.71
CA THR A 246 18.42 -6.23 7.18
C THR A 246 19.37 -6.03 8.36
N PRO A 247 19.76 -4.78 8.67
CA PRO A 247 20.59 -4.52 9.86
C PRO A 247 19.95 -4.94 11.19
N ALA A 248 18.62 -5.09 11.24
CA ALA A 248 17.86 -5.55 12.42
C ALA A 248 17.75 -7.09 12.51
N GLY A 249 17.92 -7.79 11.39
CA GLY A 249 17.74 -9.24 11.28
C GLY A 249 17.09 -9.64 9.96
N ARG A 250 16.85 -10.93 9.81
CA ARG A 250 16.26 -11.53 8.60
C ARG A 250 14.75 -11.32 8.57
N LEU A 251 14.28 -10.54 7.62
CA LEU A 251 12.91 -10.07 7.49
C LEU A 251 12.12 -10.84 6.43
N GLY A 252 10.97 -11.38 6.80
CA GLY A 252 9.92 -11.84 5.88
C GLY A 252 8.81 -10.79 5.75
N VAL A 253 8.22 -10.67 4.55
CA VAL A 253 7.08 -9.78 4.30
C VAL A 253 5.88 -10.61 3.85
N LEU A 254 4.75 -10.46 4.55
CA LEU A 254 3.46 -11.05 4.21
C LEU A 254 2.46 -9.93 3.92
N ILE A 255 1.86 -9.92 2.74
CA ILE A 255 0.96 -8.83 2.33
C ILE A 255 -0.47 -9.18 2.72
N GLY A 256 -1.06 -8.37 3.60
CA GLY A 256 -2.45 -8.50 3.99
C GLY A 256 -2.83 -9.92 4.42
N SER A 257 -3.81 -10.49 3.76
CA SER A 257 -4.34 -11.83 4.01
C SER A 257 -3.34 -12.99 3.85
N ASP A 258 -2.15 -12.77 3.25
CA ASP A 258 -1.08 -13.79 3.26
C ASP A 258 -0.68 -14.19 4.68
N SER A 259 -0.81 -13.26 5.63
CA SER A 259 -0.50 -13.49 7.05
C SER A 259 -1.49 -14.41 7.77
N TRP A 260 -2.62 -14.73 7.16
CA TRP A 260 -3.62 -15.62 7.75
C TRP A 260 -3.30 -17.11 7.55
N TYR A 261 -2.39 -17.44 6.63
CA TYR A 261 -2.12 -18.80 6.19
C TYR A 261 -0.90 -19.39 6.91
N PRO A 262 -1.07 -20.47 7.71
CA PRO A 262 0.01 -21.10 8.47
C PRO A 262 1.19 -21.55 7.63
N GLU A 263 0.93 -22.02 6.42
CA GLU A 263 1.96 -22.50 5.48
C GLU A 263 2.95 -21.39 5.10
N ASN A 264 2.54 -20.13 5.09
CA ASN A 264 3.43 -19.01 4.79
C ASN A 264 4.45 -18.81 5.91
N TYR A 265 4.05 -18.99 7.17
CA TYR A 265 4.96 -18.94 8.32
C TYR A 265 5.95 -20.12 8.28
N ALA A 266 5.49 -21.31 7.93
CA ALA A 266 6.36 -22.47 7.77
C ALA A 266 7.41 -22.25 6.65
N ARG A 267 7.02 -21.66 5.51
CA ARG A 267 7.93 -21.29 4.42
C ARG A 267 8.96 -20.24 4.86
N LEU A 268 8.54 -19.19 5.58
CA LEU A 268 9.42 -18.17 6.12
C LEU A 268 10.40 -18.75 7.15
N ASN A 269 9.94 -19.68 8.01
CA ASN A 269 10.80 -20.37 8.98
C ASN A 269 11.89 -21.19 8.28
N GLN A 270 11.53 -21.96 7.25
CA GLN A 270 12.48 -22.72 6.45
C GLN A 270 13.55 -21.81 5.81
N SER A 271 13.15 -20.60 5.46
CA SER A 271 14.05 -19.57 4.94
C SER A 271 14.77 -18.78 6.05
N GLY A 272 14.54 -19.09 7.32
CA GLY A 272 15.22 -18.49 8.49
C GLY A 272 14.79 -17.05 8.80
N ALA A 273 13.55 -16.68 8.58
CA ALA A 273 13.02 -15.38 8.97
C ALA A 273 13.02 -15.23 10.50
N GLN A 274 13.50 -14.10 10.98
CA GLN A 274 13.55 -13.72 12.39
C GLN A 274 12.52 -12.64 12.73
N LEU A 275 12.14 -11.85 11.72
CA LEU A 275 11.23 -10.73 11.80
C LEU A 275 10.16 -10.87 10.72
N ILE A 276 8.92 -10.46 11.01
CA ILE A 276 7.83 -10.48 10.04
C ILE A 276 7.18 -9.08 9.97
N ALA A 277 7.13 -8.52 8.76
CA ALA A 277 6.35 -7.32 8.46
C ALA A 277 5.06 -7.70 7.71
N VAL A 278 3.94 -7.14 8.15
CA VAL A 278 2.63 -7.34 7.53
C VAL A 278 2.03 -5.99 7.14
N PRO A 279 2.33 -5.47 5.94
CA PRO A 279 1.52 -4.41 5.34
C PRO A 279 0.08 -4.88 5.19
N ALA A 280 -0.90 -4.15 5.75
CA ALA A 280 -2.29 -4.58 5.83
C ALA A 280 -3.27 -3.45 5.44
N PHE A 281 -4.48 -3.83 5.03
CA PHE A 281 -5.50 -2.92 4.56
C PHE A 281 -6.90 -3.49 4.81
N VAL A 282 -7.81 -2.67 5.35
CA VAL A 282 -9.21 -3.06 5.58
C VAL A 282 -10.12 -1.98 5.04
N ILE A 283 -11.04 -2.37 4.13
CA ILE A 283 -12.02 -1.46 3.52
C ILE A 283 -13.30 -1.43 4.35
N GLY A 284 -13.77 -0.23 4.64
CA GLY A 284 -15.02 0.05 5.36
C GLY A 284 -14.80 0.97 6.55
N LYS A 285 -15.69 1.96 6.75
CA LYS A 285 -15.56 2.94 7.85
C LYS A 285 -15.60 2.31 9.25
N ALA A 286 -16.39 1.25 9.39
CA ALA A 286 -16.56 0.52 10.65
C ALA A 286 -16.08 -0.93 10.56
N ALA A 287 -15.44 -1.30 9.45
CA ALA A 287 -15.12 -2.69 9.12
C ALA A 287 -14.33 -3.40 10.22
N TRP A 288 -13.46 -2.70 10.94
CA TRP A 288 -12.68 -3.28 12.03
C TRP A 288 -13.55 -3.88 13.15
N SER A 289 -14.72 -3.32 13.39
CA SER A 289 -15.69 -3.76 14.41
C SER A 289 -16.84 -4.58 13.83
N GLU A 290 -16.94 -4.71 12.50
CA GLU A 290 -17.97 -5.53 11.84
C GLU A 290 -17.60 -7.01 11.88
N ALA A 291 -18.61 -7.87 11.68
CA ALA A 291 -18.42 -9.30 11.63
C ALA A 291 -17.46 -9.70 10.50
N TRP A 292 -16.43 -10.46 10.85
CA TRP A 292 -15.45 -10.96 9.91
C TRP A 292 -16.07 -11.89 8.86
N ARG A 293 -15.62 -11.75 7.63
CA ARG A 293 -16.09 -12.56 6.51
C ARG A 293 -15.01 -13.58 6.13
N LYS A 294 -15.15 -14.79 6.65
CA LYS A 294 -14.24 -15.90 6.34
C LYS A 294 -14.03 -16.02 4.82
N PRO A 295 -12.77 -16.10 4.34
CA PRO A 295 -12.49 -16.41 2.94
C PRO A 295 -13.13 -17.74 2.52
N ARG A 296 -13.78 -17.76 1.36
CA ARG A 296 -14.38 -19.01 0.83
C ARG A 296 -13.27 -19.99 0.49
N HIS A 297 -13.50 -21.26 0.80
CA HIS A 297 -12.58 -22.36 0.51
C HIS A 297 -11.21 -22.24 1.21
N SER A 298 -11.18 -21.69 2.41
CA SER A 298 -9.98 -21.69 3.26
C SER A 298 -10.25 -22.51 4.53
N ASP A 299 -9.24 -23.27 4.96
CA ASP A 299 -9.23 -23.98 6.25
C ASP A 299 -8.88 -23.05 7.43
N ILE A 300 -8.96 -21.75 7.19
CA ILE A 300 -8.72 -20.73 8.21
C ILE A 300 -9.88 -20.77 9.19
N ASP A 301 -9.60 -21.02 10.45
CA ASP A 301 -10.59 -21.02 11.53
C ASP A 301 -10.25 -20.00 12.60
N VAL A 302 -11.28 -19.39 13.17
CA VAL A 302 -11.19 -18.46 14.30
C VAL A 302 -12.03 -19.04 15.42
N PRO A 303 -11.50 -19.12 16.67
CA PRO A 303 -12.13 -19.85 17.77
C PRO A 303 -13.47 -19.30 18.25
N THR A 304 -13.96 -18.21 17.69
CA THR A 304 -15.22 -17.54 18.07
C THR A 304 -16.26 -17.71 16.96
N ASP A 305 -17.53 -17.90 17.33
CA ASP A 305 -18.63 -18.12 16.37
C ASP A 305 -18.85 -16.93 15.43
N THR A 306 -18.62 -15.70 15.91
CA THR A 306 -18.81 -14.46 15.14
C THR A 306 -17.76 -13.41 15.50
N PRO A 307 -16.47 -13.62 15.11
CA PRO A 307 -15.45 -12.65 15.42
C PRO A 307 -15.66 -11.36 14.61
N SER A 308 -15.28 -10.22 15.19
CA SER A 308 -15.10 -9.00 14.42
C SER A 308 -13.87 -9.12 13.49
N GLU A 309 -13.77 -8.24 12.50
CA GLU A 309 -12.60 -8.18 11.63
C GLU A 309 -11.30 -8.02 12.44
N GLY A 310 -11.30 -7.12 13.44
CA GLY A 310 -10.14 -6.90 14.30
C GLY A 310 -9.74 -8.12 15.12
N GLU A 311 -10.70 -8.85 15.69
CA GLU A 311 -10.44 -10.10 16.41
C GLU A 311 -9.88 -11.16 15.48
N ALA A 312 -10.42 -11.28 14.26
CA ALA A 312 -9.91 -12.20 13.27
C ALA A 312 -8.45 -11.87 12.90
N TRP A 313 -8.12 -10.60 12.69
CA TRP A 313 -6.73 -10.19 12.43
C TRP A 313 -5.79 -10.57 13.57
N HIS A 314 -6.17 -10.33 14.81
CA HIS A 314 -5.34 -10.71 15.97
C HIS A 314 -5.16 -12.22 16.10
N HIS A 315 -6.18 -13.02 15.76
CA HIS A 315 -6.11 -14.49 15.80
C HIS A 315 -5.33 -15.09 14.61
N LEU A 316 -5.41 -14.48 13.45
CA LEU A 316 -4.90 -15.06 12.21
C LEU A 316 -3.52 -14.55 11.82
N THR A 317 -3.03 -13.49 12.45
CA THR A 317 -1.79 -12.82 12.06
C THR A 317 -0.77 -12.82 13.19
N LEU A 318 0.51 -12.98 12.87
CA LEU A 318 1.63 -12.92 13.82
C LEU A 318 1.46 -13.87 15.00
N THR A 319 1.11 -13.35 16.19
CA THR A 319 0.97 -14.14 17.41
C THR A 319 -0.09 -15.22 17.30
N GLY A 320 -1.19 -14.97 16.61
CA GLY A 320 -2.19 -15.98 16.31
C GLY A 320 -1.63 -17.17 15.52
N ARG A 321 -0.48 -17.00 14.87
CA ARG A 321 0.29 -18.03 14.15
C ARG A 321 1.61 -18.38 14.86
N ALA A 322 1.82 -17.96 16.10
CA ALA A 322 3.06 -18.22 16.84
C ALA A 322 3.51 -19.68 16.85
N PRO A 323 2.62 -20.70 16.96
CA PRO A 323 3.03 -22.10 16.90
C PRO A 323 3.65 -22.49 15.56
N GLN A 324 3.32 -21.79 14.48
CA GLN A 324 3.83 -22.00 13.14
C GLN A 324 5.00 -21.06 12.77
N SER A 325 5.36 -20.13 13.66
CA SER A 325 6.40 -19.14 13.41
C SER A 325 7.54 -19.26 14.41
N THR A 326 8.79 -19.23 13.89
CA THR A 326 10.00 -19.06 14.70
C THR A 326 10.45 -17.60 14.76
N ALA A 327 9.74 -16.69 14.11
CA ALA A 327 10.03 -15.27 14.17
C ALA A 327 9.86 -14.72 15.61
N GLN A 328 10.85 -13.96 16.05
CA GLN A 328 10.90 -13.42 17.41
C GLN A 328 10.00 -12.18 17.57
N ALA A 329 9.83 -11.43 16.48
CA ALA A 329 9.08 -10.19 16.48
C ALA A 329 8.37 -9.99 15.12
N GLY A 330 7.25 -9.30 15.15
CA GLY A 330 6.52 -8.93 13.96
C GLY A 330 5.65 -7.70 14.19
N ILE A 331 5.22 -7.09 13.09
CA ILE A 331 4.36 -5.91 13.11
C ILE A 331 3.39 -5.95 11.95
N SER A 332 2.11 -5.69 12.23
CA SER A 332 1.05 -5.49 11.24
C SER A 332 0.69 -4.01 11.19
N VAL A 333 0.75 -3.42 10.00
CA VAL A 333 0.58 -1.97 9.81
C VAL A 333 -0.55 -1.71 8.83
N PHE A 334 -1.57 -0.98 9.33
CA PHE A 334 -2.76 -0.60 8.57
C PHE A 334 -2.70 0.84 8.09
N MET A 335 -3.51 1.15 7.09
CA MET A 335 -3.81 2.51 6.66
C MET A 335 -5.16 2.95 7.23
N ARG A 336 -5.29 4.23 7.52
CA ARG A 336 -6.57 4.87 7.86
C ARG A 336 -6.88 5.98 6.86
N GLY A 337 -8.13 6.38 6.81
CA GLY A 337 -8.56 7.52 6.01
C GLY A 337 -9.82 7.27 5.19
N GLN A 338 -9.96 8.07 4.15
CA GLN A 338 -11.11 8.02 3.27
C GLN A 338 -10.63 8.19 1.83
N PHE A 339 -10.88 7.20 0.98
CA PHE A 339 -10.58 7.24 -0.45
C PHE A 339 -11.92 7.29 -1.21
N TRP A 340 -12.33 8.49 -1.60
CA TRP A 340 -13.65 8.78 -2.17
C TRP A 340 -14.77 8.26 -1.27
N ASN A 341 -15.63 7.37 -1.76
CA ASN A 341 -16.69 6.74 -0.97
C ASN A 341 -16.21 5.57 -0.10
N GLN A 342 -14.95 5.16 -0.22
CA GLN A 342 -14.40 4.04 0.54
C GLN A 342 -13.68 4.53 1.80
N GLY A 343 -14.24 4.24 2.96
CA GLY A 343 -13.52 4.36 4.22
C GLY A 343 -12.45 3.27 4.33
N VAL A 344 -11.36 3.59 5.01
CA VAL A 344 -10.28 2.66 5.31
C VAL A 344 -10.02 2.71 6.80
N THR A 345 -10.05 1.53 7.43
CA THR A 345 -9.85 1.37 8.86
C THR A 345 -8.83 0.26 9.15
N GLY A 346 -8.47 0.12 10.39
CA GLY A 346 -7.57 -0.89 10.90
C GLY A 346 -6.87 -0.36 12.13
N GLN A 347 -6.34 -1.26 12.92
CA GLN A 347 -5.52 -0.92 14.07
C GLN A 347 -4.24 -1.73 13.99
N SER A 348 -3.14 -1.03 13.86
CA SER A 348 -1.82 -1.65 13.79
C SER A 348 -1.46 -2.25 15.15
N PHE A 349 -0.80 -3.40 15.11
CA PHE A 349 -0.36 -4.12 16.30
C PHE A 349 0.99 -4.79 16.04
N ALA A 350 1.65 -5.17 17.12
CA ALA A 350 2.92 -5.87 17.07
C ALA A 350 2.82 -7.22 17.79
N SER A 351 3.82 -8.06 17.58
CA SER A 351 4.04 -9.27 18.36
C SER A 351 5.50 -9.38 18.76
N HIS A 352 5.74 -9.79 20.00
CA HIS A 352 7.06 -10.07 20.52
C HIS A 352 7.04 -11.27 21.43
N ALA A 353 7.96 -12.21 21.22
CA ALA A 353 8.08 -13.43 22.02
C ALA A 353 6.74 -14.18 22.21
N GLY A 354 5.92 -14.24 21.19
CA GLY A 354 4.63 -14.94 21.20
C GLY A 354 3.48 -14.17 21.86
N GLN A 355 3.65 -12.89 22.18
CA GLN A 355 2.59 -12.05 22.75
C GLN A 355 2.14 -10.97 21.77
N THR A 356 0.84 -10.73 21.68
CA THR A 356 0.26 -9.60 20.93
C THR A 356 0.37 -8.32 21.76
N ILE A 357 0.85 -7.27 21.11
CA ILE A 357 0.95 -5.92 21.67
C ILE A 357 0.06 -5.04 20.80
N ALA A 358 -1.09 -4.68 21.33
CA ALA A 358 -2.08 -3.84 20.66
C ALA A 358 -2.49 -2.69 21.59
N GLU A 359 -2.90 -1.58 20.99
CA GLU A 359 -3.48 -0.49 21.75
C GLU A 359 -4.88 -0.89 22.25
N PRO A 360 -5.23 -0.60 23.52
CA PRO A 360 -6.60 -0.79 24.00
C PRO A 360 -7.59 -0.06 23.09
N GLN A 361 -8.72 -0.69 22.81
CA GLN A 361 -9.80 -0.02 22.07
C GLN A 361 -10.23 1.23 22.84
N GLN A 362 -9.79 2.39 22.37
CA GLN A 362 -10.26 3.67 22.89
C GLN A 362 -11.41 4.17 22.01
N GLU A 363 -12.48 4.61 22.66
CA GLU A 363 -13.64 5.26 22.01
C GLU A 363 -13.28 6.53 21.22
N ASN A 364 -12.06 7.05 21.37
CA ASN A 364 -11.56 8.25 20.70
C ASN A 364 -10.69 7.93 19.48
N ALA A 365 -11.22 7.16 18.53
CA ALA A 365 -10.58 6.90 17.24
C ALA A 365 -10.42 8.16 16.34
N ALA A 366 -10.90 9.31 16.77
CA ALA A 366 -11.03 10.55 15.99
C ALA A 366 -9.78 11.45 15.97
N ALA A 367 -8.65 11.03 16.52
CA ALA A 367 -7.42 11.82 16.41
C ALA A 367 -6.82 11.64 15.01
N GLY A 368 -6.85 12.69 14.19
CA GLY A 368 -6.20 12.73 12.87
C GLY A 368 -4.69 12.53 12.94
N GLY A 369 -4.06 12.44 11.76
CA GLY A 369 -2.63 12.26 11.62
C GLY A 369 -2.20 10.80 11.61
N ALA A 370 -0.92 10.52 11.88
CA ALA A 370 -0.39 9.16 11.91
C ALA A 370 -0.27 8.59 13.33
N ARG A 371 -0.39 7.27 13.43
CA ARG A 371 0.00 6.52 14.62
C ARG A 371 1.34 5.83 14.36
N LEU A 372 2.23 5.90 15.34
CA LEU A 372 3.50 5.19 15.32
C LEU A 372 3.42 3.97 16.24
N ILE A 373 3.89 2.85 15.74
CA ILE A 373 3.97 1.58 16.44
C ILE A 373 5.44 1.21 16.47
N ASN A 374 6.08 1.27 17.62
CA ASN A 374 7.48 0.96 17.79
C ASN A 374 7.68 -0.29 18.62
N LEU A 375 8.50 -1.20 18.12
CA LEU A 375 8.91 -2.42 18.81
C LEU A 375 10.43 -2.53 18.78
N TRP A 376 11.06 -2.35 19.94
CA TRP A 376 12.50 -2.60 20.12
C TRP A 376 12.78 -4.11 20.15
N LEU A 377 13.94 -4.52 19.57
CA LEU A 377 14.33 -5.92 19.36
C LEU A 377 15.42 -6.39 20.35
#